data_7ba033f7ee363d2324b48b9a70724a32
#
_entry.id   7ba033f7ee363d2324b48b9a70724a32
#
_cell.length_a   1.000
_cell.length_b   1.000
_cell.length_c   1.000
_cell.angle_alpha   90.00
_cell.angle_beta   90.00
_cell.angle_gamma   90.00
#
_symmetry.space_group_name_H-M   'P 1'
#
loop_
_entity.id
_entity.type
_entity.pdbx_description
1 polymer ?
#
loop_
_entity_poly.entity_id
_entity_poly.type
_entity_poly.pdbx_seq_one_letter_code
_entity_poly.pdbx_strand_id
1 'polypeptide(L)'
;MNVKKVFSTIVVAGALIATSICVYVYFKAFTPNTNFSQNEVFVYIPTNSTFEDVKRIVEPLVLDFSKFDFVATSRNYDTSVKSGKFLLKKGMTSFDIVRSLRLDVPVKVAFNNQETLAKLVQRLATQLEPDSLALDVAFTNTPFLEENNFTEETILALFIPNTYEFYWD
;
A
#
# COMPACT_ATOMS: atom_id res chain seq x y z
N MET A 1 59.47 -5.80 1.49
CA MET A 1 58.14 -5.34 1.97
C MET A 1 57.52 -6.44 2.78
N ASN A 2 57.13 -6.21 4.04
CA ASN A 2 56.72 -7.27 4.98
C ASN A 2 55.27 -7.73 4.63
N VAL A 3 55.15 -8.87 3.99
CA VAL A 3 53.87 -9.43 3.48
C VAL A 3 52.75 -9.39 4.58
N LYS A 4 53.09 -9.68 5.83
CA LYS A 4 52.16 -9.62 6.96
C LYS A 4 51.60 -8.20 7.19
N LYS A 5 52.44 -7.15 7.04
CA LYS A 5 51.98 -5.75 7.18
C LYS A 5 51.04 -5.36 6.04
N VAL A 6 51.34 -5.76 4.80
CA VAL A 6 50.51 -5.49 3.65
C VAL A 6 49.15 -6.18 3.82
N PHE A 7 49.15 -7.46 4.20
CA PHE A 7 47.91 -8.19 4.43
C PHE A 7 47.06 -7.56 5.56
N SER A 8 47.68 -7.18 6.68
CA SER A 8 46.97 -6.49 7.76
C SER A 8 46.37 -5.16 7.34
N THR A 9 47.07 -4.38 6.50
CA THR A 9 46.56 -3.11 5.97
C THR A 9 45.31 -3.33 5.05
N ILE A 10 45.36 -4.36 4.20
CA ILE A 10 44.23 -4.70 3.33
C ILE A 10 43.00 -5.10 4.15
N VAL A 11 43.18 -5.92 5.20
CA VAL A 11 42.07 -6.33 6.07
C VAL A 11 41.47 -5.14 6.81
N VAL A 12 42.29 -4.25 7.36
CA VAL A 12 41.81 -3.04 8.05
C VAL A 12 41.08 -2.11 7.08
N ALA A 13 41.61 -1.89 5.88
CA ALA A 13 40.95 -1.08 4.85
C ALA A 13 39.61 -1.69 4.44
N GLY A 14 39.55 -3.01 4.24
CA GLY A 14 38.30 -3.72 3.95
C GLY A 14 37.27 -3.58 5.06
N ALA A 15 37.67 -3.70 6.32
CA ALA A 15 36.78 -3.51 7.47
C ALA A 15 36.24 -2.08 7.56
N LEU A 16 37.08 -1.06 7.31
CA LEU A 16 36.61 0.34 7.29
C LEU A 16 35.62 0.61 6.17
N ILE A 17 35.84 0.07 4.97
CA ILE A 17 34.91 0.19 3.85
C ILE A 17 33.57 -0.48 4.19
N ALA A 18 33.61 -1.71 4.71
CA ALA A 18 32.41 -2.44 5.09
C ALA A 18 31.60 -1.68 6.17
N THR A 19 32.27 -1.15 7.20
CA THR A 19 31.65 -0.33 8.24
C THR A 19 30.99 0.92 7.65
N SER A 20 31.69 1.61 6.73
CA SER A 20 31.14 2.81 6.08
C SER A 20 29.88 2.50 5.26
N ILE A 21 29.88 1.36 4.55
CA ILE A 21 28.69 0.91 3.80
C ILE A 21 27.54 0.58 4.76
N CYS A 22 27.79 -0.13 5.85
CA CYS A 22 26.75 -0.44 6.84
C CYS A 22 26.15 0.83 7.45
N VAL A 23 26.98 1.81 7.81
CA VAL A 23 26.52 3.10 8.33
C VAL A 23 25.67 3.85 7.29
N TYR A 24 26.13 3.88 6.05
CA TYR A 24 25.38 4.52 4.95
C TYR A 24 24.00 3.88 4.76
N VAL A 25 23.93 2.55 4.67
CA VAL A 25 22.67 1.80 4.54
C VAL A 25 21.76 2.03 5.74
N TYR A 26 22.33 2.03 6.95
CA TYR A 26 21.58 2.31 8.17
C TYR A 26 20.91 3.69 8.12
N PHE A 27 21.63 4.74 7.77
CA PHE A 27 21.04 6.09 7.65
C PHE A 27 20.02 6.21 6.52
N LYS A 28 20.21 5.50 5.41
CA LYS A 28 19.22 5.49 4.32
C LYS A 28 17.92 4.78 4.71
N ALA A 29 18.00 3.65 5.39
CA ALA A 29 16.85 2.80 5.65
C ALA A 29 16.12 3.10 6.97
N PHE A 30 16.85 3.46 8.04
CA PHE A 30 16.35 3.44 9.41
C PHE A 30 16.31 4.82 10.10
N THR A 31 16.47 5.91 9.36
CA THR A 31 16.19 7.25 9.89
C THR A 31 14.75 7.66 9.55
N PRO A 32 14.07 8.43 10.44
CA PRO A 32 12.72 8.94 10.14
C PRO A 32 12.68 9.68 8.80
N ASN A 33 11.66 9.40 8.00
CA ASN A 33 11.56 9.94 6.65
C ASN A 33 10.13 10.39 6.27
N THR A 34 9.28 10.71 7.23
CA THR A 34 7.92 11.18 6.97
C THR A 34 7.84 12.71 6.99
N ASN A 35 7.10 13.31 6.03
CA ASN A 35 6.93 14.74 5.83
C ASN A 35 5.46 15.16 5.98
N PHE A 36 4.81 14.80 7.07
CA PHE A 36 3.46 15.26 7.38
C PHE A 36 3.31 15.53 8.89
N SER A 37 2.38 16.43 9.23
CA SER A 37 2.16 16.87 10.62
C SER A 37 1.20 15.97 11.39
N GLN A 38 0.28 15.30 10.70
CA GLN A 38 -0.69 14.38 11.27
C GLN A 38 0.00 13.17 11.89
N ASN A 39 -0.62 12.53 12.89
CA ASN A 39 -0.08 11.31 13.48
C ASN A 39 -0.12 10.13 12.49
N GLU A 40 -1.15 10.11 11.64
CA GLU A 40 -1.42 9.05 10.68
C GLU A 40 -1.93 9.65 9.36
N VAL A 41 -1.53 9.07 8.24
CA VAL A 41 -2.00 9.40 6.90
C VAL A 41 -2.33 8.11 6.17
N PHE A 42 -3.48 8.07 5.50
CA PHE A 42 -3.84 6.96 4.64
C PHE A 42 -3.37 7.24 3.21
N VAL A 43 -2.78 6.22 2.61
CA VAL A 43 -2.33 6.21 1.22
C VAL A 43 -3.19 5.22 0.45
N TYR A 44 -3.73 5.66 -0.67
CA TYR A 44 -4.53 4.82 -1.57
C TYR A 44 -3.74 4.58 -2.85
N ILE A 45 -3.51 3.31 -3.15
CA ILE A 45 -2.80 2.87 -4.36
C ILE A 45 -3.82 2.12 -5.22
N PRO A 46 -4.23 2.69 -6.37
CA PRO A 46 -5.18 2.06 -7.26
C PRO A 46 -4.72 0.71 -7.82
N THR A 47 -5.70 -0.11 -8.21
CA THR A 47 -5.46 -1.37 -8.89
C THR A 47 -4.65 -1.16 -10.18
N ASN A 48 -3.72 -2.06 -10.47
CA ASN A 48 -2.79 -1.96 -11.60
C ASN A 48 -1.83 -0.75 -11.57
N SER A 49 -1.64 -0.09 -10.41
CA SER A 49 -0.64 0.95 -10.27
C SER A 49 0.76 0.42 -10.51
N THR A 50 1.55 1.20 -11.23
CA THR A 50 2.98 0.95 -11.43
C THR A 50 3.79 1.50 -10.24
N PHE A 51 5.07 1.13 -10.16
CA PHE A 51 5.96 1.74 -9.16
C PHE A 51 6.13 3.26 -9.34
N GLU A 52 6.07 3.75 -10.58
CA GLU A 52 6.10 5.20 -10.86
C GLU A 52 4.85 5.92 -10.32
N ASP A 53 3.69 5.27 -10.33
CA ASP A 53 2.47 5.81 -9.71
C ASP A 53 2.64 5.90 -8.19
N VAL A 54 3.17 4.84 -7.57
CA VAL A 54 3.48 4.84 -6.13
C VAL A 54 4.47 5.93 -5.77
N LYS A 55 5.52 6.14 -6.57
CA LYS A 55 6.48 7.23 -6.36
C LYS A 55 5.78 8.58 -6.28
N ARG A 56 4.92 8.89 -7.25
CA ARG A 56 4.15 10.16 -7.26
C ARG A 56 3.26 10.34 -6.03
N ILE A 57 2.66 9.24 -5.54
CA ILE A 57 1.80 9.26 -4.36
C ILE A 57 2.62 9.46 -3.08
N VAL A 58 3.79 8.82 -2.97
CA VAL A 58 4.61 8.82 -1.76
C VAL A 58 5.54 10.04 -1.66
N GLU A 59 5.99 10.59 -2.79
CA GLU A 59 6.95 11.72 -2.83
C GLU A 59 6.57 12.89 -1.91
N PRO A 60 5.33 13.40 -1.88
CA PRO A 60 4.94 14.50 -1.00
C PRO A 60 4.89 14.11 0.49
N LEU A 61 4.89 12.82 0.80
CA LEU A 61 4.77 12.29 2.15
C LEU A 61 6.10 11.99 2.83
N VAL A 62 7.21 12.10 2.11
CA VAL A 62 8.56 11.79 2.61
C VAL A 62 9.47 13.01 2.59
N LEU A 63 10.42 13.07 3.54
CA LEU A 63 11.41 14.14 3.63
C LEU A 63 12.51 14.00 2.56
N ASP A 64 12.95 12.77 2.34
CA ASP A 64 14.00 12.43 1.35
C ASP A 64 13.52 11.25 0.52
N PHE A 65 13.09 11.57 -0.69
CA PHE A 65 12.58 10.58 -1.63
C PHE A 65 13.64 9.54 -2.01
N SER A 66 14.93 9.94 -2.08
CA SER A 66 16.01 9.01 -2.43
C SER A 66 16.20 7.88 -1.40
N LYS A 67 15.84 8.12 -0.15
CA LYS A 67 15.83 7.09 0.90
C LYS A 67 14.71 6.07 0.68
N PHE A 68 13.53 6.55 0.34
CA PHE A 68 12.40 5.69 0.01
C PHE A 68 12.68 4.82 -1.22
N ASP A 69 13.12 5.42 -2.32
CA ASP A 69 13.43 4.74 -3.59
C ASP A 69 14.50 3.67 -3.39
N PHE A 70 15.58 4.00 -2.67
CA PHE A 70 16.64 3.04 -2.33
C PHE A 70 16.10 1.81 -1.57
N VAL A 71 15.27 2.01 -0.55
CA VAL A 71 14.72 0.91 0.24
C VAL A 71 13.69 0.13 -0.56
N ALA A 72 12.82 0.80 -1.32
CA ALA A 72 11.81 0.16 -2.14
C ALA A 72 12.44 -0.79 -3.16
N THR A 73 13.46 -0.33 -3.89
CA THR A 73 14.20 -1.16 -4.85
C THR A 73 14.98 -2.28 -4.16
N SER A 74 15.68 -1.98 -3.06
CA SER A 74 16.44 -3.00 -2.31
C SER A 74 15.55 -4.11 -1.72
N ARG A 75 14.26 -3.84 -1.55
CA ARG A 75 13.26 -4.79 -1.03
C ARG A 75 12.38 -5.38 -2.13
N ASN A 76 12.68 -5.15 -3.40
CA ASN A 76 11.90 -5.59 -4.56
C ASN A 76 10.43 -5.13 -4.48
N TYR A 77 10.18 -3.94 -3.95
CA TYR A 77 8.84 -3.36 -3.92
C TYR A 77 8.47 -2.81 -5.30
N ASP A 78 9.44 -2.34 -6.05
CA ASP A 78 9.34 -1.85 -7.42
C ASP A 78 8.74 -2.88 -8.40
N THR A 79 8.97 -4.17 -8.14
CA THR A 79 8.43 -5.29 -8.96
C THR A 79 7.18 -5.94 -8.34
N SER A 80 6.77 -5.50 -7.15
CA SER A 80 5.70 -6.13 -6.36
C SER A 80 4.83 -5.07 -5.67
N VAL A 81 4.34 -4.12 -6.47
CA VAL A 81 3.39 -3.10 -6.01
C VAL A 81 2.07 -3.77 -5.65
N LYS A 82 1.49 -3.37 -4.52
CA LYS A 82 0.14 -3.79 -4.10
C LYS A 82 -0.80 -2.60 -4.19
N SER A 83 -1.99 -2.84 -4.72
CA SER A 83 -3.14 -1.95 -4.60
C SER A 83 -3.71 -1.99 -3.17
N GLY A 84 -4.55 -1.03 -2.84
CA GLY A 84 -5.26 -0.98 -1.57
C GLY A 84 -5.07 0.30 -0.79
N LYS A 85 -5.53 0.29 0.45
CA LYS A 85 -5.40 1.38 1.42
C LYS A 85 -4.33 1.05 2.45
N PHE A 86 -3.36 1.92 2.61
CA PHE A 86 -2.22 1.74 3.49
C PHE A 86 -2.13 2.83 4.54
N LEU A 87 -1.66 2.48 5.74
CA LEU A 87 -1.49 3.41 6.86
C LEU A 87 -0.02 3.78 7.03
N LEU A 88 0.29 5.07 6.91
CA LEU A 88 1.58 5.63 7.29
C LEU A 88 1.47 6.43 8.58
N LYS A 89 2.42 6.24 9.49
CA LYS A 89 2.51 6.95 10.78
C LYS A 89 3.67 7.92 10.78
N LYS A 90 3.47 9.04 11.47
CA LYS A 90 4.52 10.04 11.66
C LYS A 90 5.77 9.43 12.32
N GLY A 91 6.93 9.77 11.81
CA GLY A 91 8.21 9.27 12.32
C GLY A 91 8.64 7.92 11.73
N MET A 92 7.86 7.33 10.82
CA MET A 92 8.28 6.11 10.12
C MET A 92 9.57 6.32 9.34
N THR A 93 10.41 5.30 9.35
CA THR A 93 11.60 5.20 8.51
C THR A 93 11.20 4.79 7.09
N SER A 94 12.11 4.93 6.12
CA SER A 94 11.85 4.42 4.77
C SER A 94 11.57 2.91 4.76
N PHE A 95 12.22 2.16 5.65
CA PHE A 95 11.97 0.74 5.81
C PHE A 95 10.54 0.45 6.30
N ASP A 96 10.06 1.22 7.29
CA ASP A 96 8.70 1.08 7.80
C ASP A 96 7.65 1.47 6.76
N ILE A 97 7.91 2.54 5.99
CA ILE A 97 7.02 2.98 4.90
C ILE A 97 6.85 1.85 3.88
N VAL A 98 7.96 1.31 3.34
CA VAL A 98 7.90 0.21 2.37
C VAL A 98 7.22 -1.04 2.94
N ARG A 99 7.44 -1.32 4.23
CA ARG A 99 6.73 -2.42 4.92
C ARG A 99 5.24 -2.16 5.03
N SER A 100 4.84 -0.94 5.39
CA SER A 100 3.43 -0.55 5.52
C SER A 100 2.69 -0.60 4.19
N LEU A 101 3.33 -0.24 3.07
CA LEU A 101 2.77 -0.34 1.72
C LEU A 101 2.56 -1.79 1.22
N ARG A 102 2.84 -2.79 2.05
CA ARG A 102 2.53 -4.21 1.81
C ARG A 102 1.42 -4.74 2.70
N LEU A 103 0.96 -3.95 3.67
CA LEU A 103 -0.02 -4.31 4.68
C LEU A 103 -1.26 -3.47 4.48
N ASP A 104 -2.17 -3.98 3.70
CA ASP A 104 -3.45 -3.34 3.42
C ASP A 104 -4.30 -3.20 4.68
N VAL A 105 -5.02 -2.08 4.77
CA VAL A 105 -5.88 -1.73 5.91
C VAL A 105 -7.32 -1.62 5.41
N PRO A 106 -8.27 -2.36 6.01
CA PRO A 106 -9.64 -2.33 5.56
C PRO A 106 -10.27 -0.92 5.69
N VAL A 107 -11.23 -0.64 4.83
CA VAL A 107 -12.13 0.52 4.92
C VAL A 107 -13.43 0.10 5.58
N LYS A 108 -14.01 1.00 6.38
CA LYS A 108 -15.35 0.83 6.92
C LYS A 108 -16.35 1.35 5.90
N VAL A 109 -17.09 0.42 5.31
CA VAL A 109 -18.13 0.70 4.32
C VAL A 109 -19.49 0.65 5.02
N ALA A 110 -20.18 1.78 5.05
CA ALA A 110 -21.47 1.89 5.71
C ALA A 110 -22.57 2.24 4.72
N PHE A 111 -23.66 1.49 4.78
CA PHE A 111 -24.89 1.80 4.07
C PHE A 111 -26.11 1.47 4.91
N ASN A 112 -27.17 2.26 4.74
CA ASN A 112 -28.51 2.05 5.28
C ASN A 112 -29.36 1.31 4.25
N ASN A 113 -30.65 1.12 4.56
CA ASN A 113 -31.61 0.57 3.63
C ASN A 113 -31.57 1.34 2.30
N GLN A 114 -31.41 0.61 1.22
CA GLN A 114 -31.46 1.15 -0.14
C GLN A 114 -32.71 0.61 -0.83
N GLU A 115 -33.38 1.48 -1.60
CA GLU A 115 -34.59 1.11 -2.32
C GLU A 115 -34.32 0.32 -3.61
N THR A 116 -33.12 0.49 -4.17
CA THR A 116 -32.71 -0.14 -5.42
C THR A 116 -31.25 -0.55 -5.38
N LEU A 117 -30.89 -1.56 -6.17
CA LEU A 117 -29.49 -1.96 -6.36
C LEU A 117 -28.65 -0.80 -6.88
N ALA A 118 -29.15 -0.01 -7.80
CA ALA A 118 -28.43 1.16 -8.34
C ALA A 118 -28.05 2.19 -7.27
N LYS A 119 -28.94 2.47 -6.28
CA LYS A 119 -28.64 3.34 -5.15
C LYS A 119 -27.58 2.74 -4.24
N LEU A 120 -27.63 1.42 -3.98
CA LEU A 120 -26.63 0.72 -3.22
C LEU A 120 -25.25 0.82 -3.89
N VAL A 121 -25.18 0.48 -5.17
CA VAL A 121 -23.96 0.54 -5.99
C VAL A 121 -23.34 1.94 -5.97
N GLN A 122 -24.14 2.98 -6.19
CA GLN A 122 -23.67 4.38 -6.10
C GLN A 122 -23.10 4.69 -4.70
N ARG A 123 -23.76 4.22 -3.64
CA ARG A 123 -23.29 4.43 -2.28
C ARG A 123 -21.96 3.74 -1.98
N LEU A 124 -21.78 2.50 -2.48
CA LEU A 124 -20.55 1.73 -2.32
C LEU A 124 -19.40 2.33 -3.12
N ALA A 125 -19.64 2.77 -4.36
CA ALA A 125 -18.64 3.41 -5.23
C ALA A 125 -18.05 4.71 -4.63
N THR A 126 -18.74 5.36 -3.69
CA THR A 126 -18.15 6.51 -2.97
C THR A 126 -17.15 6.13 -1.88
N GLN A 127 -17.04 4.85 -1.52
CA GLN A 127 -16.28 4.36 -0.39
C GLN A 127 -15.20 3.34 -0.77
N LEU A 128 -15.30 2.75 -1.96
CA LEU A 128 -14.40 1.74 -2.52
C LEU A 128 -13.74 2.27 -3.80
N GLU A 129 -12.75 1.56 -4.31
CA GLU A 129 -12.10 1.90 -5.58
C GLU A 129 -13.00 1.63 -6.81
N PRO A 130 -13.71 0.48 -6.89
CA PRO A 130 -14.55 0.19 -8.03
C PRO A 130 -15.62 1.26 -8.22
N ASP A 131 -15.81 1.71 -9.47
CA ASP A 131 -16.88 2.62 -9.81
C ASP A 131 -18.26 1.92 -9.79
N SER A 132 -19.32 2.71 -9.97
CA SER A 132 -20.67 2.18 -9.94
C SER A 132 -20.96 1.18 -11.07
N LEU A 133 -20.31 1.31 -12.22
CA LEU A 133 -20.49 0.38 -13.34
C LEU A 133 -19.85 -0.97 -13.03
N ALA A 134 -18.62 -0.96 -12.51
CA ALA A 134 -17.91 -2.19 -12.13
C ALA A 134 -18.66 -2.97 -11.04
N LEU A 135 -19.17 -2.26 -10.03
CA LEU A 135 -19.98 -2.86 -8.97
C LEU A 135 -21.31 -3.41 -9.48
N ASP A 136 -21.98 -2.68 -10.37
CA ASP A 136 -23.24 -3.13 -10.97
C ASP A 136 -23.04 -4.43 -11.77
N VAL A 137 -22.02 -4.48 -12.61
CA VAL A 137 -21.64 -5.69 -13.35
C VAL A 137 -21.31 -6.85 -12.42
N ALA A 138 -20.61 -6.60 -11.31
CA ALA A 138 -20.28 -7.64 -10.35
C ALA A 138 -21.51 -8.19 -9.62
N PHE A 139 -22.46 -7.34 -9.25
CA PHE A 139 -23.67 -7.74 -8.55
C PHE A 139 -24.75 -8.35 -9.43
N THR A 140 -24.74 -8.04 -10.73
CA THR A 140 -25.64 -8.64 -11.73
C THR A 140 -25.00 -9.82 -12.49
N ASN A 141 -23.88 -10.35 -11.98
CA ASN A 141 -23.20 -11.49 -12.58
C ASN A 141 -24.11 -12.72 -12.60
N THR A 142 -24.64 -13.08 -13.77
CA THR A 142 -25.63 -14.14 -13.95
C THR A 142 -25.20 -15.50 -13.36
N PRO A 143 -23.97 -16.01 -13.60
CA PRO A 143 -23.53 -17.25 -12.97
C PRO A 143 -23.61 -17.23 -11.45
N PHE A 144 -23.21 -16.12 -10.81
CA PHE A 144 -23.30 -15.98 -9.35
C PHE A 144 -24.77 -15.96 -8.87
N LEU A 145 -25.64 -15.24 -9.55
CA LEU A 145 -27.06 -15.15 -9.22
C LEU A 145 -27.72 -16.52 -9.31
N GLU A 146 -27.53 -17.24 -10.41
CA GLU A 146 -28.10 -18.57 -10.64
C GLU A 146 -27.63 -19.59 -9.58
N GLU A 147 -26.31 -19.64 -9.31
CA GLU A 147 -25.73 -20.56 -8.32
C GLU A 147 -26.30 -20.35 -6.92
N ASN A 148 -26.62 -19.10 -6.56
CA ASN A 148 -27.10 -18.72 -5.24
C ASN A 148 -28.64 -18.51 -5.17
N ASN A 149 -29.39 -18.84 -6.23
CA ASN A 149 -30.84 -18.68 -6.34
C ASN A 149 -31.33 -17.23 -6.14
N PHE A 150 -30.57 -16.26 -6.66
CA PHE A 150 -30.96 -14.86 -6.74
C PHE A 150 -31.31 -14.47 -8.17
N THR A 151 -32.07 -13.38 -8.29
CA THR A 151 -32.31 -12.66 -9.53
C THR A 151 -31.86 -11.20 -9.35
N GLU A 152 -31.82 -10.41 -10.42
CA GLU A 152 -31.51 -8.97 -10.34
C GLU A 152 -32.51 -8.22 -9.44
N GLU A 153 -33.77 -8.68 -9.35
CA GLU A 153 -34.77 -8.08 -8.48
C GLU A 153 -34.58 -8.48 -7.00
N THR A 154 -34.03 -9.67 -6.73
CA THR A 154 -33.93 -10.21 -5.37
C THR A 154 -32.57 -10.04 -4.74
N ILE A 155 -31.51 -9.77 -5.51
CA ILE A 155 -30.14 -9.65 -5.02
C ILE A 155 -29.98 -8.57 -3.92
N LEU A 156 -30.79 -7.53 -3.95
CA LEU A 156 -30.75 -6.47 -2.94
C LEU A 156 -31.02 -7.00 -1.53
N ALA A 157 -31.80 -8.08 -1.39
CA ALA A 157 -32.09 -8.70 -0.10
C ALA A 157 -30.86 -9.32 0.59
N LEU A 158 -29.78 -9.57 -0.16
CA LEU A 158 -28.50 -10.04 0.39
C LEU A 158 -27.78 -8.96 1.20
N PHE A 159 -28.02 -7.69 0.88
CA PHE A 159 -27.30 -6.56 1.47
C PHE A 159 -28.03 -6.01 2.70
N ILE A 160 -27.67 -6.56 3.86
CA ILE A 160 -28.20 -6.12 5.15
C ILE A 160 -27.57 -4.78 5.54
N PRO A 161 -28.35 -3.74 5.87
CA PRO A 161 -27.82 -2.46 6.30
C PRO A 161 -26.95 -2.58 7.54
N ASN A 162 -25.70 -2.19 7.43
CA ASN A 162 -24.70 -2.23 8.50
C ASN A 162 -23.45 -1.45 8.09
N THR A 163 -22.45 -1.49 8.97
CA THR A 163 -21.07 -1.10 8.66
C THR A 163 -20.23 -2.35 8.52
N TYR A 164 -19.61 -2.52 7.38
CA TYR A 164 -18.77 -3.66 7.05
C TYR A 164 -17.31 -3.20 6.88
N GLU A 165 -16.38 -4.13 7.05
CA GLU A 165 -14.97 -3.91 6.75
C GLU A 165 -14.63 -4.65 5.44
N PHE A 166 -14.20 -3.89 4.43
CA PHE A 166 -13.76 -4.39 3.13
C PHE A 166 -12.36 -3.90 2.84
N TYR A 167 -11.65 -4.58 1.96
CA TYR A 167 -10.50 -3.99 1.30
C TYR A 167 -10.98 -2.93 0.31
N TRP A 168 -10.17 -1.92 0.07
CA TRP A 168 -10.60 -0.75 -0.69
C TRP A 168 -10.65 -1.01 -2.20
N ASP A 169 -9.74 -1.87 -2.71
CA ASP A 169 -9.56 -2.29 -4.11
C ASP A 169 -10.39 -3.50 -4.51
#